data_72faec1381292c7f1d2a9fcfeacf948e
#
_entry.id   72faec1381292c7f1d2a9fcfeacf948e
#
_cell.length_a   1.000
_cell.length_b   1.000
_cell.length_c   1.000
_cell.angle_alpha   90.00
_cell.angle_beta   90.00
_cell.angle_gamma   90.00
#
_symmetry.space_group_name_H-M   'P 1'
#
loop_
_entity.id
_entity.type
_entity.pdbx_description
1 polymer ?
#
loop_
_entity_poly.entity_id
_entity_poly.type
_entity_poly.pdbx_seq_one_letter_code
_entity_poly.pdbx_strand_id
1 'polypeptide(L)'
;MGKFKELFSLVTRYRYNLLVNVLCNVLNAVLSLFTFLSVVPFLRILFTSEREQVEVSALELESMEGLERWGALFDQFVAEQGAPAALAWICGGIVVITLLKNTIGYLALFSLATIRTGVSRDLRQMLYSKILTLPMGWFTESRKGDVISRMTNDLMEVEFSIIGTIEILFKSPIMVVVSLTTLFYLSWELTLFSILFLPVSGYLISRIAKSLKHAARRGKEQLGDLISIIEETLSGMRVVKAFNAEDSFNERFRESNDGYFRLMRRLYKREYLSSPVSETVSLTVMAILLWFGGGLVLNGEGGLTGDWFIGYLVVFSQIIPPARAFSDGWFRIQKGSASLDRLNAILDEPVGMKQALNPLPCPPLQKEICFENIGFAYGEESVLNGVSFTIAKGETVALVGPSGSGKTTLAHLLARFYDPTEGRVTMDGIDLRDLDVTSLRNQMGLVTQEALLFNDTVAANIALGKTNVEDLDVTQLRSVAEAANASEFIDRMEDGFESRIGDGGGKLSGGQRQRLSIARALYRDPGVLLLDEATSALDTESEQLVQQAINRLMDGRTALVIAHRLSTIRHASKIIVLDGGRIAEEGTHDSLMAADGLYKRLVDMQNVH
;
A
#
# COMPACT_ATOMS: atom_id res chain seq x y z
N MET A 1 15.48 -16.56 -7.90
CA MET A 1 16.30 -15.45 -8.46
C MET A 1 15.46 -14.31 -9.05
N GLY A 2 14.35 -14.56 -9.79
CA GLY A 2 13.51 -13.51 -10.39
C GLY A 2 12.99 -12.47 -9.39
N LYS A 3 12.39 -12.89 -8.30
CA LYS A 3 11.78 -12.04 -7.28
C LYS A 3 12.77 -11.11 -6.55
N PHE A 4 13.98 -11.57 -6.33
CA PHE A 4 15.06 -10.76 -5.77
C PHE A 4 15.51 -9.65 -6.74
N LYS A 5 15.60 -9.98 -8.04
CA LYS A 5 15.94 -9.03 -9.09
C LYS A 5 14.90 -7.90 -9.19
N GLU A 6 13.65 -8.22 -8.98
CA GLU A 6 12.54 -7.27 -9.03
C GLU A 6 12.60 -6.27 -7.87
N LEU A 7 12.73 -6.73 -6.62
CA LEU A 7 12.96 -5.85 -5.46
C LEU A 7 14.22 -4.98 -5.63
N PHE A 8 15.30 -5.59 -6.15
CA PHE A 8 16.54 -4.87 -6.39
C PHE A 8 16.40 -3.80 -7.48
N SER A 9 15.59 -4.03 -8.52
CA SER A 9 15.32 -3.05 -9.56
C SER A 9 14.69 -1.76 -9.04
N LEU A 10 13.84 -1.86 -8.01
CA LEU A 10 13.26 -0.69 -7.34
C LEU A 10 14.33 0.14 -6.61
N VAL A 11 15.31 -0.53 -6.00
CA VAL A 11 16.41 0.13 -5.29
C VAL A 11 17.38 0.82 -6.25
N THR A 12 17.62 0.25 -7.44
CA THR A 12 18.56 0.82 -8.43
C THR A 12 18.11 2.17 -8.98
N ARG A 13 16.83 2.52 -8.89
CA ARG A 13 16.33 3.86 -9.20
C ARG A 13 17.00 4.94 -8.34
N TYR A 14 17.41 4.59 -7.11
CA TYR A 14 18.10 5.46 -6.15
C TYR A 14 19.61 5.21 -6.10
N ARG A 15 20.22 4.98 -7.29
CA ARG A 15 21.65 4.57 -7.45
C ARG A 15 22.65 5.43 -6.70
N TYR A 16 22.43 6.75 -6.61
CA TYR A 16 23.33 7.64 -5.87
C TYR A 16 23.32 7.32 -4.37
N ASN A 17 22.13 7.25 -3.76
CA ASN A 17 22.01 6.89 -2.35
C ASN A 17 22.50 5.46 -2.07
N LEU A 18 22.28 4.54 -3.00
CA LEU A 18 22.81 3.17 -2.90
C LEU A 18 24.34 3.17 -2.89
N LEU A 19 24.97 3.93 -3.77
CA LEU A 19 26.44 4.07 -3.82
C LEU A 19 26.98 4.66 -2.54
N VAL A 20 26.38 5.76 -2.03
CA VAL A 20 26.75 6.36 -0.74
C VAL A 20 26.59 5.35 0.39
N ASN A 21 25.49 4.60 0.44
CA ASN A 21 25.26 3.55 1.45
C ASN A 21 26.35 2.48 1.41
N VAL A 22 26.69 1.98 0.22
CA VAL A 22 27.75 0.95 0.05
C VAL A 22 29.10 1.47 0.49
N LEU A 23 29.51 2.66 0.02
CA LEU A 23 30.78 3.29 0.42
C LEU A 23 30.86 3.50 1.94
N CYS A 24 29.81 4.03 2.54
CA CYS A 24 29.73 4.21 3.99
C CYS A 24 29.81 2.87 4.74
N ASN A 25 29.17 1.81 4.25
CA ASN A 25 29.26 0.48 4.87
C ASN A 25 30.67 -0.12 4.76
N VAL A 26 31.37 0.07 3.63
CA VAL A 26 32.77 -0.37 3.49
C VAL A 26 33.66 0.37 4.48
N LEU A 27 33.55 1.69 4.53
CA LEU A 27 34.35 2.51 5.43
C LEU A 27 34.03 2.23 6.91
N ASN A 28 32.74 2.01 7.23
CA ASN A 28 32.31 1.60 8.58
C ASN A 28 32.89 0.24 8.99
N ALA A 29 32.92 -0.73 8.07
CA ALA A 29 33.49 -2.06 8.32
C ALA A 29 35.01 -1.96 8.61
N VAL A 30 35.74 -1.19 7.80
CA VAL A 30 37.19 -0.97 8.01
C VAL A 30 37.46 -0.26 9.34
N LEU A 31 36.74 0.83 9.65
CA LEU A 31 36.91 1.54 10.92
C LEU A 31 36.52 0.67 12.13
N SER A 32 35.55 -0.23 11.96
CA SER A 32 35.20 -1.20 13.00
C SER A 32 36.37 -2.13 13.34
N LEU A 33 37.13 -2.60 12.33
CA LEU A 33 38.32 -3.41 12.58
C LEU A 33 39.36 -2.66 13.41
N PHE A 34 39.66 -1.41 13.08
CA PHE A 34 40.60 -0.62 13.86
C PHE A 34 40.13 -0.45 15.31
N THR A 35 38.83 -0.25 15.53
CA THR A 35 38.26 -0.18 16.89
C THR A 35 38.45 -1.49 17.65
N PHE A 36 38.29 -2.65 17.01
CA PHE A 36 38.43 -3.94 17.65
C PHE A 36 39.89 -4.34 17.84
N LEU A 37 40.74 -4.09 16.85
CA LEU A 37 42.17 -4.38 16.93
C LEU A 37 42.91 -3.48 17.93
N SER A 38 42.34 -2.32 18.30
CA SER A 38 42.93 -1.45 19.34
C SER A 38 42.99 -2.10 20.73
N VAL A 39 42.28 -3.23 20.92
CA VAL A 39 42.44 -4.07 22.13
C VAL A 39 43.84 -4.66 22.22
N VAL A 40 44.51 -4.99 21.11
CA VAL A 40 45.84 -5.56 21.08
C VAL A 40 46.86 -4.63 21.69
N PRO A 41 47.07 -3.39 21.21
CA PRO A 41 48.02 -2.46 21.83
C PRO A 41 47.66 -2.11 23.30
N PHE A 42 46.35 -2.05 23.63
CA PHE A 42 45.91 -1.88 25.02
C PHE A 42 46.38 -3.01 25.94
N LEU A 43 46.20 -4.27 25.55
CA LEU A 43 46.63 -5.43 26.30
C LEU A 43 48.17 -5.45 26.42
N ARG A 44 48.85 -5.08 25.34
CA ARG A 44 50.31 -5.04 25.33
C ARG A 44 50.87 -4.09 26.36
N ILE A 45 50.34 -2.88 26.51
CA ILE A 45 50.75 -1.93 27.56
C ILE A 45 50.53 -2.50 28.96
N LEU A 46 49.40 -3.19 29.19
CA LEU A 46 49.04 -3.70 30.51
C LEU A 46 49.83 -4.93 30.94
N PHE A 47 50.21 -5.80 30.01
CA PHE A 47 50.78 -7.11 30.32
C PHE A 47 52.28 -7.23 30.00
N THR A 48 52.85 -6.28 29.24
CA THR A 48 54.32 -6.22 29.09
C THR A 48 54.92 -5.61 30.34
N SER A 49 55.41 -6.47 31.22
CA SER A 49 56.13 -6.08 32.43
C SER A 49 57.37 -5.24 32.03
N GLU A 50 57.85 -4.36 32.92
CA GLU A 50 59.02 -3.47 32.80
C GLU A 50 60.37 -4.16 32.42
N ARG A 51 60.37 -5.42 32.00
CA ARG A 51 61.57 -6.30 31.96
C ARG A 51 62.25 -6.47 30.61
N GLU A 52 61.74 -5.96 29.52
CA GLU A 52 62.51 -5.97 28.26
C GLU A 52 62.31 -4.64 27.50
N GLN A 53 63.03 -3.60 27.91
CA GLN A 53 63.43 -2.53 27.00
C GLN A 53 64.40 -3.14 25.98
N VAL A 54 63.93 -3.91 25.05
CA VAL A 54 64.71 -4.32 23.89
C VAL A 54 64.79 -3.09 22.99
N GLU A 55 65.89 -2.38 23.02
CA GLU A 55 66.26 -1.43 21.97
C GLU A 55 66.43 -2.23 20.69
N VAL A 56 65.31 -2.39 19.95
CA VAL A 56 65.35 -2.98 18.61
C VAL A 56 66.10 -2.02 17.69
N SER A 57 67.25 -2.45 17.17
CA SER A 57 68.05 -1.63 16.28
C SER A 57 67.26 -1.33 14.99
N ALA A 58 67.50 -0.19 14.33
CA ALA A 58 66.84 0.20 13.10
C ALA A 58 67.02 -0.87 11.99
N LEU A 59 68.13 -1.63 12.03
CA LEU A 59 68.39 -2.75 11.10
C LEU A 59 67.50 -4.00 11.37
N GLU A 60 67.18 -4.29 12.63
CA GLU A 60 66.25 -5.36 12.98
C GLU A 60 64.82 -5.02 12.63
N LEU A 61 64.40 -3.76 12.80
CA LEU A 61 63.10 -3.23 12.37
C LEU A 61 62.87 -3.35 10.87
N GLU A 62 63.89 -3.17 10.04
CA GLU A 62 63.80 -3.34 8.56
C GLU A 62 63.69 -4.83 8.16
N SER A 63 64.19 -5.74 8.96
CA SER A 63 64.11 -7.19 8.71
C SER A 63 62.79 -7.81 9.17
N MET A 64 62.02 -7.16 10.05
CA MET A 64 60.72 -7.63 10.55
C MET A 64 59.59 -7.35 9.56
N GLU A 65 58.70 -8.29 9.35
CA GLU A 65 57.55 -8.14 8.49
C GLU A 65 56.22 -8.27 9.29
N GLY A 66 55.17 -7.63 8.77
CA GLY A 66 53.83 -7.80 9.23
C GLY A 66 53.55 -7.39 10.68
N LEU A 67 53.04 -8.31 11.49
CA LEU A 67 52.56 -8.08 12.86
C LEU A 67 53.71 -7.84 13.85
N GLU A 68 54.87 -8.45 13.63
CA GLU A 68 56.06 -8.25 14.46
C GLU A 68 56.61 -6.81 14.34
N ARG A 69 56.68 -6.29 13.14
CA ARG A 69 57.09 -4.91 12.88
C ARG A 69 56.17 -3.90 13.56
N TRP A 70 54.84 -4.12 13.47
CA TRP A 70 53.87 -3.29 14.15
C TRP A 70 54.04 -3.31 15.67
N GLY A 71 54.30 -4.51 16.23
CA GLY A 71 54.56 -4.69 17.65
C GLY A 71 55.78 -3.92 18.09
N ALA A 72 56.91 -4.05 17.38
CA ALA A 72 58.18 -3.36 17.72
C ALA A 72 58.04 -1.84 17.62
N LEU A 73 57.39 -1.31 16.55
CA LEU A 73 57.12 0.15 16.42
C LEU A 73 56.24 0.66 17.57
N PHE A 74 55.27 -0.14 18.01
CA PHE A 74 54.44 0.23 19.14
C PHE A 74 55.16 0.23 20.46
N ASP A 75 56.03 -0.78 20.71
CA ASP A 75 56.87 -0.83 21.91
C ASP A 75 57.86 0.32 21.97
N GLN A 76 58.45 0.72 20.82
CA GLN A 76 59.29 1.93 20.74
C GLN A 76 58.48 3.21 21.08
N PHE A 77 57.26 3.34 20.58
CA PHE A 77 56.38 4.47 20.92
C PHE A 77 56.04 4.52 22.40
N VAL A 78 55.79 3.34 23.05
CA VAL A 78 55.53 3.25 24.49
C VAL A 78 56.79 3.61 25.29
N ALA A 79 58.00 3.20 24.83
CA ALA A 79 59.26 3.55 25.46
C ALA A 79 59.55 5.06 25.41
N GLU A 80 59.27 5.73 24.27
CA GLU A 80 59.47 7.18 24.08
C GLU A 80 58.49 8.03 24.90
N GLN A 81 57.18 7.68 24.90
CA GLN A 81 56.14 8.51 25.49
C GLN A 81 55.79 8.15 26.94
N GLY A 82 56.21 6.99 27.38
CA GLY A 82 55.80 6.36 28.67
C GLY A 82 54.44 5.71 28.61
N ALA A 83 54.26 4.61 29.37
CA ALA A 83 53.05 3.79 29.35
C ALA A 83 51.72 4.58 29.61
N PRO A 84 51.66 5.51 30.61
CA PRO A 84 50.43 6.28 30.85
C PRO A 84 50.06 7.22 29.70
N ALA A 85 51.02 7.85 29.04
CA ALA A 85 50.79 8.74 27.90
C ALA A 85 50.37 7.92 26.66
N ALA A 86 51.05 6.82 26.37
CA ALA A 86 50.67 5.87 25.31
C ALA A 86 49.23 5.35 25.48
N LEU A 87 48.84 4.99 26.71
CA LEU A 87 47.48 4.58 27.04
C LEU A 87 46.47 5.71 26.75
N ALA A 88 46.77 6.94 27.13
CA ALA A 88 45.93 8.11 26.86
C ALA A 88 45.72 8.34 25.33
N TRP A 89 46.79 8.18 24.54
CA TRP A 89 46.74 8.28 23.06
C TRP A 89 45.86 7.17 22.44
N ILE A 90 45.97 5.93 22.93
CA ILE A 90 45.13 4.83 22.46
C ILE A 90 43.66 5.12 22.80
N CYS A 91 43.36 5.49 24.05
CA CYS A 91 42.00 5.82 24.47
C CYS A 91 41.41 6.97 23.65
N GLY A 92 42.18 8.03 23.43
CA GLY A 92 41.77 9.14 22.58
C GLY A 92 41.52 8.71 21.13
N GLY A 93 42.41 7.90 20.57
CA GLY A 93 42.26 7.31 19.23
C GLY A 93 41.01 6.47 19.09
N ILE A 94 40.72 5.60 20.08
CA ILE A 94 39.49 4.78 20.10
C ILE A 94 38.25 5.68 20.07
N VAL A 95 38.21 6.77 20.85
CA VAL A 95 37.07 7.68 20.87
C VAL A 95 36.90 8.36 19.49
N VAL A 96 37.98 8.86 18.91
CA VAL A 96 37.96 9.54 17.59
C VAL A 96 37.49 8.55 16.49
N ILE A 97 38.09 7.36 16.44
CA ILE A 97 37.69 6.32 15.45
C ILE A 97 36.23 5.91 15.63
N THR A 98 35.79 5.76 16.90
CA THR A 98 34.40 5.40 17.19
C THR A 98 33.42 6.50 16.79
N LEU A 99 33.75 7.78 17.04
CA LEU A 99 32.94 8.90 16.58
C LEU A 99 32.85 8.95 15.05
N LEU A 100 33.99 8.78 14.37
CA LEU A 100 34.03 8.77 12.91
C LEU A 100 33.23 7.60 12.34
N LYS A 101 33.43 6.39 12.88
CA LYS A 101 32.68 5.19 12.52
C LYS A 101 31.16 5.38 12.66
N ASN A 102 30.73 5.93 13.80
CA ASN A 102 29.30 6.11 14.08
C ASN A 102 28.70 7.20 13.17
N THR A 103 29.43 8.26 12.88
CA THR A 103 29.01 9.30 11.93
C THR A 103 28.83 8.72 10.53
N ILE A 104 29.78 7.92 10.05
CA ILE A 104 29.69 7.25 8.75
C ILE A 104 28.56 6.21 8.74
N GLY A 105 28.40 5.45 9.84
CA GLY A 105 27.29 4.52 10.01
C GLY A 105 25.93 5.23 9.95
N TYR A 106 25.82 6.40 10.57
CA TYR A 106 24.63 7.24 10.50
C TYR A 106 24.33 7.71 9.06
N LEU A 107 25.35 8.14 8.30
CA LEU A 107 25.19 8.52 6.89
C LEU A 107 24.71 7.35 6.02
N ALA A 108 25.20 6.13 6.30
CA ALA A 108 24.70 4.91 5.64
C ALA A 108 23.20 4.70 5.92
N LEU A 109 22.77 4.84 7.18
CA LEU A 109 21.36 4.72 7.57
C LEU A 109 20.50 5.83 6.99
N PHE A 110 20.99 7.06 6.94
CA PHE A 110 20.29 8.18 6.31
C PHE A 110 20.05 7.94 4.82
N SER A 111 21.08 7.46 4.11
CA SER A 111 20.96 7.07 2.70
C SER A 111 19.95 5.93 2.49
N LEU A 112 19.97 4.95 3.38
CA LEU A 112 19.00 3.83 3.38
C LEU A 112 17.57 4.32 3.61
N ALA A 113 17.36 5.26 4.53
CA ALA A 113 16.04 5.84 4.78
C ALA A 113 15.47 6.53 3.53
N THR A 114 16.32 7.27 2.79
CA THR A 114 15.93 7.91 1.53
C THR A 114 15.51 6.89 0.46
N ILE A 115 16.24 5.79 0.31
CA ILE A 115 15.89 4.71 -0.62
C ILE A 115 14.53 4.11 -0.22
N ARG A 116 14.39 3.73 1.05
CA ARG A 116 13.21 3.09 1.60
C ARG A 116 11.93 3.92 1.38
N THR A 117 11.96 5.18 1.82
CA THR A 117 10.80 6.08 1.72
C THR A 117 10.51 6.50 0.28
N GLY A 118 11.57 6.66 -0.54
CA GLY A 118 11.44 6.99 -1.94
C GLY A 118 10.76 5.89 -2.76
N VAL A 119 11.18 4.64 -2.60
CA VAL A 119 10.52 3.49 -3.27
C VAL A 119 9.07 3.33 -2.80
N SER A 120 8.82 3.51 -1.49
CA SER A 120 7.46 3.44 -0.94
C SER A 120 6.54 4.52 -1.55
N ARG A 121 7.05 5.75 -1.69
CA ARG A 121 6.33 6.86 -2.36
C ARG A 121 6.03 6.52 -3.82
N ASP A 122 7.03 6.07 -4.56
CA ASP A 122 6.89 5.81 -5.99
C ASP A 122 5.88 4.68 -6.26
N LEU A 123 5.96 3.58 -5.50
CA LEU A 123 4.99 2.47 -5.60
C LEU A 123 3.57 2.92 -5.25
N ARG A 124 3.40 3.72 -4.19
CA ARG A 124 2.09 4.24 -3.80
C ARG A 124 1.50 5.11 -4.89
N GLN A 125 2.30 5.98 -5.50
CA GLN A 125 1.86 6.81 -6.61
C GLN A 125 1.48 5.98 -7.84
N MET A 126 2.29 4.97 -8.20
CA MET A 126 1.99 4.06 -9.30
C MET A 126 0.68 3.29 -9.09
N LEU A 127 0.49 2.74 -7.89
CA LEU A 127 -0.75 2.01 -7.54
C LEU A 127 -1.96 2.92 -7.60
N TYR A 128 -1.89 4.12 -7.00
CA TYR A 128 -2.99 5.07 -6.99
C TYR A 128 -3.37 5.51 -8.41
N SER A 129 -2.37 5.86 -9.23
CA SER A 129 -2.60 6.20 -10.64
C SER A 129 -3.23 5.06 -11.42
N LYS A 130 -2.78 3.81 -11.17
CA LYS A 130 -3.35 2.62 -11.82
C LYS A 130 -4.80 2.39 -11.41
N ILE A 131 -5.12 2.48 -10.11
CA ILE A 131 -6.47 2.31 -9.58
C ILE A 131 -7.45 3.26 -10.28
N LEU A 132 -7.05 4.51 -10.52
CA LEU A 132 -7.89 5.49 -11.22
C LEU A 132 -8.18 5.12 -12.69
N THR A 133 -7.40 4.23 -13.30
CA THR A 133 -7.58 3.78 -14.69
C THR A 133 -8.33 2.45 -14.82
N LEU A 134 -8.62 1.78 -13.70
CA LEU A 134 -9.32 0.49 -13.72
C LEU A 134 -10.82 0.67 -14.00
N PRO A 135 -11.46 -0.31 -14.68
CA PRO A 135 -12.87 -0.24 -15.02
C PRO A 135 -13.76 -0.39 -13.77
N MET A 136 -14.97 0.18 -13.83
CA MET A 136 -15.92 0.10 -12.70
C MET A 136 -16.23 -1.33 -12.26
N GLY A 137 -16.32 -2.29 -13.18
CA GLY A 137 -16.56 -3.70 -12.86
C GLY A 137 -15.45 -4.37 -12.05
N TRP A 138 -14.28 -3.75 -11.96
CA TRP A 138 -13.19 -4.23 -11.12
C TRP A 138 -13.44 -3.92 -9.63
N PHE A 139 -14.18 -2.84 -9.32
CA PHE A 139 -14.46 -2.38 -7.96
C PHE A 139 -15.68 -3.10 -7.39
N THR A 140 -15.43 -4.12 -6.57
CA THR A 140 -16.46 -4.77 -5.74
C THR A 140 -16.22 -4.41 -4.27
N GLU A 141 -17.22 -4.60 -3.40
CA GLU A 141 -17.07 -4.31 -1.97
C GLU A 141 -15.90 -5.09 -1.34
N SER A 142 -15.75 -6.37 -1.68
CA SER A 142 -14.63 -7.19 -1.22
C SER A 142 -13.27 -6.69 -1.72
N ARG A 143 -13.20 -6.13 -2.93
CA ARG A 143 -11.96 -5.59 -3.50
C ARG A 143 -11.56 -4.25 -2.92
N LYS A 144 -12.48 -3.41 -2.47
CA LYS A 144 -12.16 -2.13 -1.81
C LYS A 144 -11.28 -2.35 -0.58
N GLY A 145 -11.67 -3.26 0.31
CA GLY A 145 -10.88 -3.61 1.50
C GLY A 145 -9.51 -4.21 1.14
N ASP A 146 -9.45 -5.09 0.12
CA ASP A 146 -8.21 -5.68 -0.37
C ASP A 146 -7.25 -4.61 -0.94
N VAL A 147 -7.75 -3.66 -1.72
CA VAL A 147 -6.94 -2.53 -2.26
C VAL A 147 -6.35 -1.69 -1.14
N ILE A 148 -7.16 -1.32 -0.14
CA ILE A 148 -6.69 -0.55 1.02
C ILE A 148 -5.61 -1.34 1.76
N SER A 149 -5.83 -2.64 2.01
CA SER A 149 -4.85 -3.51 2.67
C SER A 149 -3.54 -3.61 1.87
N ARG A 150 -3.60 -3.73 0.55
CA ARG A 150 -2.42 -3.77 -0.31
C ARG A 150 -1.66 -2.44 -0.31
N MET A 151 -2.35 -1.31 -0.41
CA MET A 151 -1.75 0.03 -0.38
C MET A 151 -1.16 0.42 0.98
N THR A 152 -1.56 -0.25 2.06
CA THR A 152 -1.05 -0.04 3.42
C THR A 152 -0.11 -1.15 3.85
N ASN A 153 -0.62 -2.34 4.12
CA ASN A 153 0.13 -3.43 4.72
C ASN A 153 1.16 -4.05 3.78
N ASP A 154 0.78 -4.36 2.52
CA ASP A 154 1.71 -4.97 1.57
C ASP A 154 2.82 -4.01 1.17
N LEU A 155 2.50 -2.72 1.02
CA LEU A 155 3.50 -1.71 0.74
C LEU A 155 4.52 -1.57 1.89
N MET A 156 4.08 -1.64 3.16
CA MET A 156 4.96 -1.65 4.32
C MET A 156 5.88 -2.88 4.32
N GLU A 157 5.37 -4.06 3.97
CA GLU A 157 6.19 -5.27 3.88
C GLU A 157 7.26 -5.16 2.78
N VAL A 158 6.93 -4.58 1.62
CA VAL A 158 7.92 -4.27 0.57
C VAL A 158 8.96 -3.29 1.10
N GLU A 159 8.55 -2.23 1.79
CA GLU A 159 9.42 -1.24 2.41
C GLU A 159 10.41 -1.87 3.40
N PHE A 160 9.95 -2.78 4.27
CA PHE A 160 10.83 -3.51 5.19
C PHE A 160 11.76 -4.51 4.47
N SER A 161 11.32 -5.09 3.35
CA SER A 161 12.15 -6.02 2.58
C SER A 161 13.31 -5.34 1.86
N ILE A 162 13.18 -4.05 1.52
CA ILE A 162 14.27 -3.25 0.93
C ILE A 162 15.45 -3.18 1.89
N ILE A 163 15.20 -2.99 3.19
CA ILE A 163 16.25 -3.00 4.21
C ILE A 163 16.98 -4.35 4.19
N GLY A 164 16.22 -5.45 4.26
CA GLY A 164 16.79 -6.80 4.21
C GLY A 164 17.59 -7.06 2.92
N THR A 165 17.14 -6.52 1.79
CA THR A 165 17.84 -6.64 0.51
C THR A 165 19.20 -5.95 0.54
N ILE A 166 19.28 -4.72 1.05
CA ILE A 166 20.54 -3.97 1.16
C ILE A 166 21.47 -4.59 2.20
N GLU A 167 20.94 -5.07 3.33
CA GLU A 167 21.71 -5.76 4.36
C GLU A 167 22.37 -7.04 3.82
N ILE A 168 21.62 -7.87 3.08
CA ILE A 168 22.15 -9.12 2.50
C ILE A 168 23.16 -8.87 1.38
N LEU A 169 22.88 -7.89 0.50
CA LEU A 169 23.72 -7.67 -0.68
C LEU A 169 25.02 -6.94 -0.36
N PHE A 170 24.98 -6.02 0.58
CA PHE A 170 26.09 -5.10 0.79
C PHE A 170 26.63 -5.15 2.22
N LYS A 171 25.84 -4.76 3.22
CA LYS A 171 26.34 -4.58 4.59
C LYS A 171 26.91 -5.87 5.18
N SER A 172 26.17 -6.96 5.16
CA SER A 172 26.61 -8.23 5.77
C SER A 172 27.78 -8.88 5.02
N PRO A 173 27.79 -8.97 3.66
CA PRO A 173 28.94 -9.50 2.93
C PRO A 173 30.22 -8.67 3.11
N ILE A 174 30.09 -7.34 3.07
CA ILE A 174 31.25 -6.46 3.29
C ILE A 174 31.86 -6.73 4.66
N MET A 175 31.04 -6.76 5.71
CA MET A 175 31.53 -7.01 7.08
C MET A 175 32.17 -8.40 7.22
N VAL A 176 31.56 -9.42 6.63
CA VAL A 176 32.10 -10.79 6.63
C VAL A 176 33.42 -10.87 5.88
N VAL A 177 33.50 -10.31 4.67
CA VAL A 177 34.74 -10.32 3.86
C VAL A 177 35.86 -9.59 4.58
N VAL A 178 35.60 -8.37 5.08
CA VAL A 178 36.59 -7.58 5.81
C VAL A 178 37.06 -8.33 7.07
N SER A 179 36.13 -8.92 7.86
CA SER A 179 36.51 -9.69 9.06
C SER A 179 37.28 -10.96 8.71
N LEU A 180 36.84 -11.75 7.71
CA LEU A 180 37.54 -12.95 7.28
C LEU A 180 38.96 -12.66 6.75
N THR A 181 39.12 -11.62 5.93
CA THR A 181 40.44 -11.20 5.43
C THR A 181 41.37 -10.90 6.59
N THR A 182 40.87 -10.20 7.62
CA THR A 182 41.67 -9.89 8.83
C THR A 182 42.01 -11.14 9.62
N LEU A 183 41.05 -12.08 9.80
CA LEU A 183 41.29 -13.33 10.50
C LEU A 183 42.30 -14.21 9.78
N PHE A 184 42.24 -14.30 8.43
CA PHE A 184 43.22 -15.02 7.63
C PHE A 184 44.62 -14.39 7.74
N TYR A 185 44.70 -13.07 7.82
CA TYR A 185 45.96 -12.37 8.02
C TYR A 185 46.56 -12.62 9.43
N LEU A 186 45.71 -12.71 10.47
CA LEU A 186 46.12 -12.97 11.83
C LEU A 186 46.57 -14.42 12.03
N SER A 187 45.77 -15.40 11.60
CA SER A 187 46.09 -16.83 11.61
C SER A 187 45.22 -17.60 10.62
N TRP A 188 45.83 -18.20 9.62
CA TRP A 188 45.13 -18.99 8.63
C TRP A 188 44.65 -20.34 9.20
N GLU A 189 45.41 -20.93 10.13
CA GLU A 189 45.07 -22.23 10.77
C GLU A 189 43.79 -22.09 11.62
N LEU A 190 43.75 -21.08 12.50
CA LEU A 190 42.56 -20.81 13.34
C LEU A 190 41.36 -20.46 12.50
N THR A 191 41.57 -19.72 11.40
CA THR A 191 40.47 -19.31 10.52
C THR A 191 39.87 -20.48 9.76
N LEU A 192 40.72 -21.38 9.23
CA LEU A 192 40.25 -22.58 8.56
C LEU A 192 39.48 -23.50 9.52
N PHE A 193 40.00 -23.63 10.75
CA PHE A 193 39.34 -24.37 11.83
C PHE A 193 37.99 -23.76 12.18
N SER A 194 37.91 -22.45 12.32
CA SER A 194 36.66 -21.74 12.66
C SER A 194 35.59 -21.86 11.59
N ILE A 195 35.96 -21.86 10.31
CA ILE A 195 35.04 -21.99 9.18
C ILE A 195 34.33 -23.36 9.22
N LEU A 196 34.96 -24.39 9.74
CA LEU A 196 34.37 -25.73 9.86
C LEU A 196 33.09 -25.73 10.74
N PHE A 197 32.99 -24.82 11.71
CA PHE A 197 31.84 -24.73 12.63
C PHE A 197 30.70 -23.86 12.15
N LEU A 198 30.92 -22.97 11.12
CA LEU A 198 29.88 -22.10 10.59
C LEU A 198 28.66 -22.87 10.03
N PRO A 199 28.85 -23.98 9.25
CA PRO A 199 27.71 -24.75 8.75
C PRO A 199 26.84 -25.36 9.86
N VAL A 200 27.44 -25.78 10.96
CA VAL A 200 26.72 -26.38 12.10
C VAL A 200 25.79 -25.33 12.73
N SER A 201 26.31 -24.14 12.98
CA SER A 201 25.53 -23.01 13.50
C SER A 201 24.38 -22.64 12.56
N GLY A 202 24.66 -22.53 11.28
CA GLY A 202 23.66 -22.23 10.24
C GLY A 202 22.55 -23.27 10.14
N TYR A 203 22.89 -24.55 10.25
CA TYR A 203 21.92 -25.66 10.23
C TYR A 203 20.95 -25.59 11.42
N LEU A 204 21.46 -25.40 12.65
CA LEU A 204 20.65 -25.31 13.86
C LEU A 204 19.68 -24.13 13.80
N ILE A 205 20.16 -22.94 13.42
CA ILE A 205 19.34 -21.74 13.27
C ILE A 205 18.27 -21.93 12.18
N SER A 206 18.63 -22.51 11.05
CA SER A 206 17.69 -22.80 9.95
C SER A 206 16.54 -23.72 10.36
N ARG A 207 16.83 -24.72 11.20
CA ARG A 207 15.82 -25.66 11.69
C ARG A 207 14.79 -25.00 12.61
N ILE A 208 15.23 -24.06 13.47
CA ILE A 208 14.34 -23.25 14.30
C ILE A 208 13.46 -22.35 13.41
N ALA A 209 14.05 -21.65 12.46
CA ALA A 209 13.34 -20.74 11.54
C ALA A 209 12.22 -21.45 10.72
N LYS A 210 12.48 -22.68 10.24
CA LYS A 210 11.46 -23.49 9.54
C LYS A 210 10.27 -23.84 10.44
N SER A 211 10.50 -24.13 11.71
CA SER A 211 9.45 -24.46 12.70
C SER A 211 8.53 -23.25 12.96
N LEU A 212 9.05 -22.02 12.89
CA LEU A 212 8.30 -20.79 13.13
C LEU A 212 7.34 -20.46 11.96
N LYS A 213 7.73 -20.73 10.73
CA LYS A 213 6.95 -20.39 9.51
C LYS A 213 5.53 -20.97 9.54
N HIS A 214 5.37 -22.24 9.94
CA HIS A 214 4.06 -22.89 9.98
C HIS A 214 3.16 -22.35 11.10
N ALA A 215 3.75 -22.07 12.27
CA ALA A 215 3.01 -21.49 13.38
C ALA A 215 2.57 -20.03 13.11
N ALA A 216 3.42 -19.25 12.44
CA ALA A 216 3.09 -17.88 12.07
C ALA A 216 1.91 -17.81 11.07
N ARG A 217 1.83 -18.77 10.12
CA ARG A 217 0.69 -18.84 9.18
C ARG A 217 -0.63 -19.08 9.92
N ARG A 218 -0.68 -20.05 10.82
CA ARG A 218 -1.88 -20.32 11.63
C ARG A 218 -2.27 -19.14 12.52
N GLY A 219 -1.27 -18.39 13.04
CA GLY A 219 -1.51 -17.18 13.81
C GLY A 219 -2.24 -16.10 12.99
N LYS A 220 -1.86 -15.93 11.72
CA LYS A 220 -2.53 -14.98 10.82
C LYS A 220 -3.97 -15.40 10.48
N GLU A 221 -4.20 -16.69 10.25
CA GLU A 221 -5.53 -17.23 9.99
C GLU A 221 -6.46 -16.96 11.20
N GLN A 222 -6.00 -17.24 12.41
CA GLN A 222 -6.79 -17.03 13.64
C GLN A 222 -6.97 -15.56 14.01
N LEU A 223 -6.03 -14.67 13.63
CA LEU A 223 -6.22 -13.23 13.75
C LEU A 223 -7.30 -12.73 12.78
N GLY A 224 -7.38 -13.30 11.57
CA GLY A 224 -8.44 -13.04 10.61
C GLY A 224 -9.82 -13.36 11.18
N ASP A 225 -9.96 -14.51 11.85
CA ASP A 225 -11.21 -14.90 12.51
C ASP A 225 -11.63 -13.92 13.61
N LEU A 226 -10.65 -13.44 14.42
CA LEU A 226 -10.91 -12.41 15.43
C LEU A 226 -11.38 -11.09 14.82
N ILE A 227 -10.74 -10.63 13.74
CA ILE A 227 -11.12 -9.40 13.05
C ILE A 227 -12.54 -9.54 12.49
N SER A 228 -12.86 -10.69 11.89
CA SER A 228 -14.22 -10.97 11.37
C SER A 228 -15.30 -10.88 12.47
N ILE A 229 -15.03 -11.42 13.67
CA ILE A 229 -15.95 -11.30 14.82
C ILE A 229 -16.13 -9.82 15.22
N ILE A 230 -15.06 -9.03 15.23
CA ILE A 230 -15.12 -7.61 15.54
C ILE A 230 -15.95 -6.86 14.50
N GLU A 231 -15.70 -7.07 13.21
CA GLU A 231 -16.42 -6.45 12.10
C GLU A 231 -17.91 -6.78 12.13
N GLU A 232 -18.25 -8.07 12.34
CA GLU A 232 -19.63 -8.53 12.50
C GLU A 232 -20.33 -7.84 13.67
N THR A 233 -19.65 -7.78 14.82
CA THR A 233 -20.17 -7.14 16.04
C THR A 233 -20.41 -5.65 15.85
N LEU A 234 -19.43 -4.93 15.28
CA LEU A 234 -19.54 -3.48 15.05
C LEU A 234 -20.64 -3.14 14.04
N SER A 235 -20.72 -3.91 12.95
CA SER A 235 -21.75 -3.72 11.92
C SER A 235 -23.15 -4.04 12.46
N GLY A 236 -23.27 -5.06 13.30
CA GLY A 236 -24.51 -5.50 13.93
C GLY A 236 -24.80 -4.87 15.29
N MET A 237 -24.05 -3.84 15.76
CA MET A 237 -24.11 -3.33 17.14
C MET A 237 -25.53 -2.94 17.59
N ARG A 238 -26.33 -2.35 16.71
CA ARG A 238 -27.73 -2.00 17.02
C ARG A 238 -28.56 -3.25 17.33
N VAL A 239 -28.34 -4.35 16.59
CA VAL A 239 -29.02 -5.63 16.80
C VAL A 239 -28.55 -6.28 18.10
N VAL A 240 -27.23 -6.31 18.32
CA VAL A 240 -26.61 -6.83 19.56
C VAL A 240 -27.24 -6.13 20.78
N LYS A 241 -27.36 -4.80 20.76
CA LYS A 241 -27.96 -4.00 21.83
C LYS A 241 -29.46 -4.21 21.96
N ALA A 242 -30.20 -4.26 20.85
CA ALA A 242 -31.65 -4.45 20.86
C ALA A 242 -32.08 -5.82 21.44
N PHE A 243 -31.25 -6.84 21.27
CA PHE A 243 -31.53 -8.20 21.74
C PHE A 243 -30.79 -8.59 23.02
N ASN A 244 -30.05 -7.66 23.66
CA ASN A 244 -29.22 -7.90 24.85
C ASN A 244 -28.28 -9.10 24.67
N ALA A 245 -27.63 -9.18 23.49
CA ALA A 245 -26.79 -10.32 23.09
C ALA A 245 -25.31 -10.13 23.44
N GLU A 246 -24.95 -9.09 24.24
CA GLU A 246 -23.57 -8.73 24.55
C GLU A 246 -22.77 -9.87 25.17
N ASP A 247 -23.36 -10.60 26.10
CA ASP A 247 -22.70 -11.72 26.77
C ASP A 247 -22.35 -12.85 25.82
N SER A 248 -23.26 -13.17 24.88
CA SER A 248 -23.04 -14.20 23.86
C SER A 248 -21.90 -13.83 22.89
N PHE A 249 -21.89 -12.57 22.42
CA PHE A 249 -20.82 -12.07 21.56
C PHE A 249 -19.48 -11.97 22.28
N ASN A 250 -19.48 -11.56 23.56
CA ASN A 250 -18.30 -11.49 24.40
C ASN A 250 -17.70 -12.89 24.63
N GLU A 251 -18.52 -13.92 24.89
CA GLU A 251 -18.02 -15.27 25.08
C GLU A 251 -17.45 -15.85 23.77
N ARG A 252 -18.12 -15.63 22.63
CA ARG A 252 -17.59 -16.04 21.30
C ARG A 252 -16.25 -15.39 20.99
N PHE A 253 -16.13 -14.09 21.28
CA PHE A 253 -14.85 -13.36 21.11
C PHE A 253 -13.77 -13.90 22.06
N ARG A 254 -14.11 -14.14 23.31
CA ARG A 254 -13.19 -14.66 24.33
C ARG A 254 -12.64 -16.05 23.97
N GLU A 255 -13.48 -16.98 23.52
CA GLU A 255 -13.04 -18.30 23.08
C GLU A 255 -12.03 -18.23 21.92
N SER A 256 -12.33 -17.39 20.91
CA SER A 256 -11.45 -17.17 19.76
C SER A 256 -10.13 -16.50 20.19
N ASN A 257 -10.20 -15.49 21.06
CA ASN A 257 -9.04 -14.75 21.58
C ASN A 257 -8.13 -15.65 22.46
N ASP A 258 -8.71 -16.51 23.27
CA ASP A 258 -7.95 -17.52 24.05
C ASP A 258 -7.28 -18.55 23.13
N GLY A 259 -7.91 -18.91 22.02
CA GLY A 259 -7.32 -19.72 20.96
C GLY A 259 -6.08 -19.06 20.36
N TYR A 260 -6.22 -17.80 19.94
CA TYR A 260 -5.13 -16.97 19.42
C TYR A 260 -3.99 -16.81 20.44
N PHE A 261 -4.31 -16.51 21.71
CA PHE A 261 -3.32 -16.41 22.79
C PHE A 261 -2.50 -17.70 22.95
N ARG A 262 -3.16 -18.88 23.01
CA ARG A 262 -2.46 -20.15 23.13
C ARG A 262 -1.51 -20.42 21.97
N LEU A 263 -1.92 -20.06 20.76
CA LEU A 263 -1.13 -20.22 19.55
C LEU A 263 0.08 -19.27 19.53
N MET A 264 -0.16 -17.98 19.77
CA MET A 264 0.89 -16.96 19.78
C MET A 264 1.90 -17.17 20.89
N ARG A 265 1.45 -17.60 22.08
CA ARG A 265 2.36 -17.98 23.16
C ARG A 265 3.31 -19.11 22.79
N ARG A 266 2.82 -20.12 22.03
CA ARG A 266 3.69 -21.21 21.55
C ARG A 266 4.68 -20.71 20.49
N LEU A 267 4.24 -19.82 19.62
CA LEU A 267 5.07 -19.20 18.59
C LEU A 267 6.20 -18.40 19.23
N TYR A 268 5.87 -17.45 20.11
CA TYR A 268 6.87 -16.61 20.78
C TYR A 268 7.84 -17.42 21.67
N LYS A 269 7.38 -18.46 22.35
CA LYS A 269 8.29 -19.37 23.09
C LYS A 269 9.35 -20.00 22.19
N ARG A 270 8.99 -20.37 20.95
CA ARG A 270 9.94 -20.92 19.98
C ARG A 270 10.84 -19.84 19.37
N GLU A 271 10.30 -18.67 19.09
CA GLU A 271 11.04 -17.53 18.58
C GLU A 271 12.13 -17.10 19.58
N TYR A 272 11.76 -16.93 20.84
CA TYR A 272 12.70 -16.54 21.90
C TYR A 272 13.78 -17.60 22.18
N LEU A 273 13.52 -18.87 21.88
CA LEU A 273 14.54 -19.92 21.99
C LEU A 273 15.68 -19.74 20.97
N SER A 274 15.45 -19.05 19.88
CA SER A 274 16.45 -18.82 18.82
C SER A 274 17.68 -18.08 19.33
N SER A 275 17.50 -17.04 20.17
CA SER A 275 18.62 -16.24 20.71
C SER A 275 19.50 -17.04 21.68
N PRO A 276 18.97 -17.69 22.74
CA PRO A 276 19.78 -18.50 23.64
C PRO A 276 20.51 -19.64 22.95
N VAL A 277 19.85 -20.35 22.01
CA VAL A 277 20.49 -21.43 21.25
C VAL A 277 21.66 -20.91 20.42
N SER A 278 21.43 -19.80 19.71
CA SER A 278 22.48 -19.18 18.90
C SER A 278 23.65 -18.67 19.75
N GLU A 279 23.38 -18.11 20.91
CA GLU A 279 24.39 -17.65 21.86
C GLU A 279 25.19 -18.83 22.42
N THR A 280 24.52 -19.90 22.86
CA THR A 280 25.19 -21.12 23.36
C THR A 280 26.10 -21.72 22.30
N VAL A 281 25.61 -21.85 21.05
CA VAL A 281 26.44 -22.36 19.94
C VAL A 281 27.65 -21.46 19.70
N SER A 282 27.44 -20.14 19.70
CA SER A 282 28.53 -19.16 19.48
C SER A 282 29.59 -19.23 20.58
N LEU A 283 29.16 -19.32 21.86
CA LEU A 283 30.06 -19.44 22.99
C LEU A 283 30.78 -20.81 23.01
N THR A 284 30.11 -21.88 22.58
CA THR A 284 30.73 -23.19 22.43
C THR A 284 31.85 -23.16 21.40
N VAL A 285 31.58 -22.54 20.21
CA VAL A 285 32.64 -22.38 19.20
C VAL A 285 33.78 -21.52 19.73
N MET A 286 33.47 -20.42 20.44
CA MET A 286 34.46 -19.56 21.06
C MET A 286 35.32 -20.35 22.09
N ALA A 287 34.70 -21.18 22.94
CA ALA A 287 35.42 -22.02 23.91
C ALA A 287 36.33 -23.05 23.23
N ILE A 288 35.89 -23.66 22.14
CA ILE A 288 36.70 -24.58 21.33
C ILE A 288 37.90 -23.84 20.72
N LEU A 289 37.66 -22.62 20.17
CA LEU A 289 38.74 -21.78 19.63
C LEU A 289 39.73 -21.35 20.72
N LEU A 290 39.24 -21.02 21.94
CA LEU A 290 40.10 -20.71 23.10
C LEU A 290 40.96 -21.89 23.47
N TRP A 291 40.39 -23.10 23.51
CA TRP A 291 41.14 -24.30 23.86
C TRP A 291 42.19 -24.66 22.80
N PHE A 292 41.81 -24.72 21.53
CA PHE A 292 42.71 -25.05 20.44
C PHE A 292 43.76 -23.98 20.20
N GLY A 293 43.35 -22.71 20.02
CA GLY A 293 44.22 -21.57 19.76
C GLY A 293 45.11 -21.23 20.96
N GLY A 294 44.57 -21.35 22.20
CA GLY A 294 45.34 -21.22 23.42
C GLY A 294 46.46 -22.27 23.52
N GLY A 295 46.17 -23.52 23.11
CA GLY A 295 47.19 -24.56 22.99
C GLY A 295 48.32 -24.20 22.03
N LEU A 296 48.00 -23.68 20.84
CA LEU A 296 49.01 -23.21 19.86
C LEU A 296 49.89 -22.09 20.42
N VAL A 297 49.27 -21.09 21.09
CA VAL A 297 50.00 -19.97 21.71
C VAL A 297 50.92 -20.45 22.84
N LEU A 298 50.45 -21.35 23.72
CA LEU A 298 51.24 -21.87 24.86
C LEU A 298 52.40 -22.71 24.40
N ASN A 299 52.26 -23.45 23.29
CA ASN A 299 53.32 -24.28 22.74
C ASN A 299 54.30 -23.48 21.85
N GLY A 300 54.07 -22.19 21.59
CA GLY A 300 54.88 -21.38 20.69
C GLY A 300 54.74 -21.78 19.22
N GLU A 301 53.68 -22.54 18.88
CA GLU A 301 53.39 -22.97 17.53
C GLU A 301 52.53 -21.93 16.79
N GLY A 302 52.76 -21.70 15.47
CA GLY A 302 51.93 -20.84 14.64
C GLY A 302 52.21 -19.33 14.68
N GLY A 303 53.27 -18.87 15.38
CA GLY A 303 53.75 -17.46 15.33
C GLY A 303 52.77 -16.42 15.89
N LEU A 304 51.70 -16.85 16.61
CA LEU A 304 50.68 -15.95 17.17
C LEU A 304 50.96 -15.68 18.66
N THR A 305 51.15 -14.43 19.03
CA THR A 305 51.31 -14.03 20.43
C THR A 305 49.97 -13.94 21.15
N GLY A 306 49.95 -13.98 22.49
CA GLY A 306 48.72 -13.99 23.29
C GLY A 306 47.85 -12.77 23.10
N ASP A 307 48.46 -11.58 22.89
CA ASP A 307 47.76 -10.31 22.59
C ASP A 307 47.04 -10.35 21.22
N TRP A 308 47.71 -10.86 20.18
CA TRP A 308 47.12 -11.04 18.88
C TRP A 308 46.07 -12.15 18.87
N PHE A 309 46.20 -13.18 19.66
CA PHE A 309 45.18 -14.22 19.83
C PHE A 309 43.88 -13.67 20.43
N ILE A 310 43.97 -12.79 21.43
CA ILE A 310 42.79 -12.11 21.98
C ILE A 310 42.18 -11.20 20.90
N GLY A 311 43.01 -10.45 20.12
CA GLY A 311 42.54 -9.68 18.96
C GLY A 311 41.80 -10.53 17.94
N TYR A 312 42.29 -11.74 17.63
CA TYR A 312 41.64 -12.71 16.78
C TYR A 312 40.23 -13.06 17.28
N LEU A 313 40.09 -13.40 18.57
CA LEU A 313 38.80 -13.75 19.17
C LEU A 313 37.80 -12.60 19.14
N VAL A 314 38.26 -11.37 19.36
CA VAL A 314 37.44 -10.17 19.26
C VAL A 314 36.93 -9.95 17.82
N VAL A 315 37.80 -10.07 16.81
CA VAL A 315 37.39 -9.96 15.40
C VAL A 315 36.48 -11.12 15.00
N PHE A 316 36.76 -12.36 15.45
CA PHE A 316 35.90 -13.52 15.17
C PHE A 316 34.49 -13.31 15.72
N SER A 317 34.34 -12.73 16.91
CA SER A 317 33.03 -12.43 17.50
C SER A 317 32.17 -11.52 16.62
N GLN A 318 32.80 -10.69 15.78
CA GLN A 318 32.11 -9.74 14.88
C GLN A 318 31.52 -10.39 13.62
N ILE A 319 31.85 -11.65 13.30
CA ILE A 319 31.25 -12.39 12.18
C ILE A 319 29.83 -12.88 12.52
N ILE A 320 29.54 -13.10 13.80
CA ILE A 320 28.27 -13.69 14.25
C ILE A 320 27.06 -12.80 13.92
N PRO A 321 27.05 -11.47 14.20
CA PRO A 321 25.91 -10.60 13.88
C PRO A 321 25.58 -10.54 12.38
N PRO A 322 26.53 -10.35 11.44
CA PRO A 322 26.25 -10.40 10.00
C PRO A 322 25.68 -11.72 9.52
N ALA A 323 26.15 -12.85 10.07
CA ALA A 323 25.63 -14.17 9.72
C ALA A 323 24.15 -14.34 10.13
N ARG A 324 23.74 -13.80 11.28
CA ARG A 324 22.32 -13.73 11.69
C ARG A 324 21.52 -12.80 10.79
N ALA A 325 22.03 -11.60 10.53
CA ALA A 325 21.38 -10.61 9.67
C ALA A 325 21.08 -11.14 8.26
N PHE A 326 21.94 -12.04 7.75
CA PHE A 326 21.71 -12.70 6.48
C PHE A 326 20.44 -13.58 6.51
N SER A 327 20.23 -14.34 7.57
CA SER A 327 19.03 -15.19 7.72
C SER A 327 17.76 -14.35 7.86
N ASP A 328 17.79 -13.32 8.68
CA ASP A 328 16.66 -12.40 8.91
C ASP A 328 16.31 -11.62 7.65
N GLY A 329 17.31 -11.12 6.96
CA GLY A 329 17.12 -10.38 5.70
C GLY A 329 16.55 -11.28 4.60
N TRP A 330 16.98 -12.54 4.49
CA TRP A 330 16.40 -13.51 3.55
C TRP A 330 14.90 -13.73 3.79
N PHE A 331 14.51 -13.84 5.06
CA PHE A 331 13.10 -13.97 5.43
C PHE A 331 12.29 -12.70 5.05
N ARG A 332 12.85 -11.51 5.32
CA ARG A 332 12.23 -10.23 4.93
C ARG A 332 12.07 -10.12 3.42
N ILE A 333 13.07 -10.53 2.63
CA ILE A 333 13.00 -10.55 1.16
C ILE A 333 11.88 -11.47 0.67
N GLN A 334 11.77 -12.68 1.22
CA GLN A 334 10.69 -13.61 0.83
C GLN A 334 9.30 -13.02 1.13
N LYS A 335 9.14 -12.38 2.28
CA LYS A 335 7.88 -11.77 2.70
C LYS A 335 7.53 -10.57 1.81
N GLY A 336 8.47 -9.66 1.60
CA GLY A 336 8.27 -8.49 0.75
C GLY A 336 8.06 -8.85 -0.72
N SER A 337 8.71 -9.91 -1.22
CA SER A 337 8.48 -10.41 -2.57
C SER A 337 7.04 -10.92 -2.76
N ALA A 338 6.48 -11.62 -1.76
CA ALA A 338 5.10 -12.07 -1.83
C ALA A 338 4.10 -10.90 -1.79
N SER A 339 4.43 -9.83 -1.06
CA SER A 339 3.64 -8.59 -1.05
C SER A 339 3.78 -7.84 -2.37
N LEU A 340 4.98 -7.80 -2.96
CA LEU A 340 5.19 -7.19 -4.27
C LEU A 340 4.41 -7.90 -5.38
N ASP A 341 4.34 -9.24 -5.35
CA ASP A 341 3.51 -10.03 -6.30
C ASP A 341 2.03 -9.58 -6.22
N ARG A 342 1.50 -9.31 -5.00
CA ARG A 342 0.12 -8.83 -4.82
C ARG A 342 -0.08 -7.38 -5.30
N LEU A 343 0.94 -6.52 -5.14
CA LEU A 343 0.91 -5.16 -5.68
C LEU A 343 0.96 -5.18 -7.21
N ASN A 344 1.83 -6.02 -7.79
CA ASN A 344 1.94 -6.19 -9.24
C ASN A 344 0.65 -6.72 -9.85
N ALA A 345 -0.09 -7.59 -9.16
CA ALA A 345 -1.41 -8.04 -9.62
C ALA A 345 -2.39 -6.88 -9.87
N ILE A 346 -2.27 -5.74 -9.14
CA ILE A 346 -3.04 -4.54 -9.43
C ILE A 346 -2.41 -3.77 -10.61
N LEU A 347 -1.08 -3.63 -10.62
CA LEU A 347 -0.38 -2.85 -11.65
C LEU A 347 -0.51 -3.47 -13.05
N ASP A 348 -0.53 -4.80 -13.12
CA ASP A 348 -0.63 -5.58 -14.34
C ASP A 348 -2.08 -5.81 -14.81
N GLU A 349 -3.07 -5.44 -13.96
CA GLU A 349 -4.49 -5.58 -14.33
C GLU A 349 -4.76 -4.82 -15.63
N PRO A 350 -5.38 -5.42 -16.64
CA PRO A 350 -5.66 -4.72 -17.88
C PRO A 350 -6.56 -3.51 -17.64
N VAL A 351 -6.27 -2.41 -18.31
CA VAL A 351 -7.16 -1.23 -18.35
C VAL A 351 -8.40 -1.66 -19.14
N GLY A 352 -9.49 -1.91 -18.42
CA GLY A 352 -10.57 -2.79 -18.82
C GLY A 352 -11.47 -2.34 -19.95
N MET A 353 -11.42 -1.09 -20.40
CA MET A 353 -12.16 -0.66 -21.57
C MET A 353 -11.20 -0.51 -22.75
N LYS A 354 -11.44 -1.31 -23.81
CA LYS A 354 -10.72 -1.16 -25.06
C LYS A 354 -11.13 0.15 -25.69
N GLN A 355 -10.33 1.18 -25.53
CA GLN A 355 -10.48 2.40 -26.29
C GLN A 355 -10.01 2.13 -27.72
N ALA A 356 -10.70 2.72 -28.71
CA ALA A 356 -10.23 2.69 -30.08
C ALA A 356 -8.80 3.23 -30.20
N LEU A 357 -8.00 2.74 -31.13
CA LEU A 357 -6.61 3.19 -31.33
C LEU A 357 -6.52 4.71 -31.58
N ASN A 358 -7.54 5.28 -32.25
CA ASN A 358 -7.68 6.70 -32.50
C ASN A 358 -9.12 7.12 -32.14
N PRO A 359 -9.42 7.37 -30.86
CA PRO A 359 -10.77 7.71 -30.44
C PRO A 359 -11.17 9.07 -30.98
N LEU A 360 -12.40 9.16 -31.47
CA LEU A 360 -12.96 10.41 -31.97
C LEU A 360 -13.43 11.30 -30.80
N PRO A 361 -13.24 12.62 -30.83
CA PRO A 361 -13.85 13.50 -29.86
C PRO A 361 -15.37 13.40 -29.95
N CYS A 362 -16.07 13.33 -28.80
CA CYS A 362 -17.52 13.28 -28.77
C CYS A 362 -18.11 14.68 -29.07
N PRO A 363 -18.82 14.89 -30.20
CA PRO A 363 -19.49 16.13 -30.46
C PRO A 363 -20.73 16.29 -29.56
N PRO A 364 -21.25 17.50 -29.36
CA PRO A 364 -22.56 17.71 -28.74
C PRO A 364 -23.65 16.96 -29.48
N LEU A 365 -24.55 16.31 -28.75
CA LEU A 365 -25.67 15.55 -29.30
C LEU A 365 -26.53 16.42 -30.26
N GLN A 366 -26.73 15.96 -31.49
CA GLN A 366 -27.50 16.66 -32.51
C GLN A 366 -28.84 16.01 -32.83
N LYS A 367 -28.91 14.67 -32.83
CA LYS A 367 -30.10 13.93 -33.27
C LYS A 367 -30.64 13.00 -32.19
N GLU A 368 -29.90 11.92 -31.87
CA GLU A 368 -30.42 10.87 -31.04
C GLU A 368 -29.30 9.98 -30.42
N ILE A 369 -29.70 9.24 -29.39
CA ILE A 369 -28.94 8.15 -28.82
C ILE A 369 -29.69 6.86 -29.11
N CYS A 370 -29.04 5.86 -29.71
CA CYS A 370 -29.65 4.58 -30.03
C CYS A 370 -29.02 3.43 -29.24
N PHE A 371 -29.85 2.61 -28.64
CA PHE A 371 -29.53 1.31 -28.13
C PHE A 371 -29.95 0.27 -29.15
N GLU A 372 -29.03 -0.51 -29.72
CA GLU A 372 -29.27 -1.46 -30.78
C GLU A 372 -28.96 -2.88 -30.32
N ASN A 373 -29.98 -3.69 -30.09
CA ASN A 373 -29.92 -5.11 -29.71
C ASN A 373 -28.96 -5.37 -28.53
N ILE A 374 -29.10 -4.59 -27.45
CA ILE A 374 -28.21 -4.64 -26.29
C ILE A 374 -28.38 -5.92 -25.51
N GLY A 375 -27.29 -6.72 -25.45
CA GLY A 375 -27.08 -7.78 -24.50
C GLY A 375 -25.98 -7.43 -23.51
N PHE A 376 -26.17 -7.73 -22.23
CA PHE A 376 -25.16 -7.47 -21.20
C PHE A 376 -25.23 -8.46 -20.04
N ALA A 377 -24.05 -8.88 -19.55
CA ALA A 377 -23.91 -9.73 -18.39
C ALA A 377 -22.85 -9.22 -17.40
N TYR A 378 -23.11 -9.29 -16.10
CA TYR A 378 -22.08 -9.12 -15.06
C TYR A 378 -21.44 -10.50 -14.79
N GLY A 379 -20.25 -10.71 -15.35
CA GLY A 379 -19.61 -12.03 -15.31
C GLY A 379 -20.43 -13.07 -16.08
N GLU A 380 -20.97 -14.08 -15.41
CA GLU A 380 -21.81 -15.13 -16.01
C GLU A 380 -23.32 -14.83 -15.96
N GLU A 381 -23.73 -13.82 -15.19
CA GLU A 381 -25.15 -13.48 -14.99
C GLU A 381 -25.65 -12.51 -16.06
N SER A 382 -26.53 -12.99 -16.96
CA SER A 382 -27.16 -12.16 -18.00
C SER A 382 -28.21 -11.23 -17.40
N VAL A 383 -28.08 -9.93 -17.69
CA VAL A 383 -28.98 -8.88 -17.17
C VAL A 383 -29.83 -8.22 -18.26
N LEU A 384 -29.29 -8.05 -19.47
CA LEU A 384 -30.00 -7.48 -20.61
C LEU A 384 -29.95 -8.43 -21.79
N ASN A 385 -31.09 -8.57 -22.48
CA ASN A 385 -31.27 -9.52 -23.58
C ASN A 385 -32.01 -8.89 -24.75
N GLY A 386 -31.27 -8.31 -25.72
CA GLY A 386 -31.81 -7.77 -26.97
C GLY A 386 -32.63 -6.49 -26.81
N VAL A 387 -32.22 -5.59 -25.90
CA VAL A 387 -32.90 -4.32 -25.67
C VAL A 387 -32.57 -3.34 -26.78
N SER A 388 -33.61 -2.76 -27.42
CA SER A 388 -33.47 -1.77 -28.48
C SER A 388 -34.45 -0.63 -28.30
N PHE A 389 -33.97 0.62 -28.25
CA PHE A 389 -34.78 1.85 -28.20
C PHE A 389 -33.93 3.07 -28.55
N THR A 390 -34.60 4.20 -28.78
CA THR A 390 -33.97 5.48 -29.12
C THR A 390 -34.37 6.58 -28.14
N ILE A 391 -33.49 7.54 -27.95
CA ILE A 391 -33.73 8.78 -27.20
C ILE A 391 -33.42 9.93 -28.13
N ALA A 392 -34.44 10.68 -28.57
CA ALA A 392 -34.24 11.84 -29.42
C ALA A 392 -33.63 13.01 -28.63
N LYS A 393 -32.92 13.92 -29.32
CA LYS A 393 -32.41 15.13 -28.68
C LYS A 393 -33.54 15.92 -28.02
N GLY A 394 -33.36 16.29 -26.75
CA GLY A 394 -34.34 16.99 -25.93
C GLY A 394 -35.48 16.11 -25.40
N GLU A 395 -35.44 14.79 -25.66
CA GLU A 395 -36.43 13.84 -25.14
C GLU A 395 -36.05 13.38 -23.75
N THR A 396 -37.05 13.24 -22.89
CA THR A 396 -36.92 12.56 -21.57
C THR A 396 -37.50 11.16 -21.65
N VAL A 397 -36.66 10.15 -21.53
CA VAL A 397 -37.06 8.74 -21.50
C VAL A 397 -36.97 8.20 -20.07
N ALA A 398 -38.09 7.66 -19.56
CA ALA A 398 -38.17 7.04 -18.24
C ALA A 398 -38.03 5.51 -18.34
N LEU A 399 -37.12 4.93 -17.58
CA LEU A 399 -37.00 3.48 -17.39
C LEU A 399 -37.77 3.06 -16.15
N VAL A 400 -38.74 2.16 -16.31
CA VAL A 400 -39.61 1.64 -15.24
C VAL A 400 -39.54 0.10 -15.23
N GLY A 401 -39.73 -0.52 -14.09
CA GLY A 401 -39.73 -1.99 -13.99
C GLY A 401 -39.35 -2.48 -12.59
N PRO A 402 -39.47 -3.77 -12.30
CA PRO A 402 -39.08 -4.37 -11.04
C PRO A 402 -37.61 -4.14 -10.70
N SER A 403 -37.22 -4.33 -9.43
CA SER A 403 -35.81 -4.34 -9.06
C SER A 403 -35.08 -5.48 -9.80
N GLY A 404 -33.85 -5.22 -10.26
CA GLY A 404 -33.07 -6.19 -11.04
C GLY A 404 -33.45 -6.31 -12.52
N SER A 405 -34.40 -5.52 -13.05
CA SER A 405 -34.79 -5.58 -14.47
C SER A 405 -33.78 -4.99 -15.48
N GLY A 406 -32.66 -4.42 -15.01
CA GLY A 406 -31.60 -3.89 -15.87
C GLY A 406 -31.60 -2.37 -16.11
N LYS A 407 -32.47 -1.60 -15.42
CA LYS A 407 -32.57 -0.11 -15.58
C LYS A 407 -31.22 0.62 -15.36
N THR A 408 -30.60 0.37 -14.21
CA THR A 408 -29.31 0.97 -13.85
C THR A 408 -28.19 0.51 -14.79
N THR A 409 -28.27 -0.72 -15.28
CA THR A 409 -27.32 -1.27 -16.26
C THR A 409 -27.36 -0.48 -17.58
N LEU A 410 -28.54 -0.12 -18.09
CA LEU A 410 -28.66 0.70 -19.29
C LEU A 410 -28.04 2.12 -19.10
N ALA A 411 -28.26 2.73 -17.93
CA ALA A 411 -27.62 4.01 -17.61
C ALA A 411 -26.07 3.88 -17.53
N HIS A 412 -25.59 2.77 -16.96
CA HIS A 412 -24.15 2.50 -16.90
C HIS A 412 -23.53 2.25 -18.30
N LEU A 413 -24.26 1.60 -19.21
CA LEU A 413 -23.81 1.41 -20.60
C LEU A 413 -23.76 2.75 -21.34
N LEU A 414 -24.75 3.63 -21.14
CA LEU A 414 -24.74 4.97 -21.74
C LEU A 414 -23.56 5.82 -21.22
N ALA A 415 -23.28 5.80 -19.90
CA ALA A 415 -22.10 6.47 -19.32
C ALA A 415 -20.78 5.77 -19.70
N ARG A 416 -20.88 4.68 -20.44
CA ARG A 416 -19.75 3.82 -20.79
C ARG A 416 -18.89 3.47 -19.57
N PHE A 417 -19.55 3.06 -18.45
CA PHE A 417 -18.88 2.40 -17.34
C PHE A 417 -18.61 0.93 -17.64
N TYR A 418 -19.37 0.38 -18.58
CA TYR A 418 -19.26 -0.95 -19.17
C TYR A 418 -19.53 -0.84 -20.68
N ASP A 419 -18.94 -1.74 -21.46
CA ASP A 419 -19.30 -1.93 -22.86
C ASP A 419 -20.33 -3.07 -22.96
N PRO A 420 -21.34 -3.01 -23.86
CA PRO A 420 -22.31 -4.10 -24.03
C PRO A 420 -21.62 -5.38 -24.51
N THR A 421 -22.15 -6.56 -24.09
CA THR A 421 -21.63 -7.87 -24.52
C THR A 421 -22.06 -8.17 -25.96
N GLU A 422 -23.29 -7.77 -26.30
CA GLU A 422 -23.88 -7.86 -27.64
C GLU A 422 -24.54 -6.54 -28.02
N GLY A 423 -24.58 -6.25 -29.30
CA GLY A 423 -25.13 -5.00 -29.79
C GLY A 423 -24.19 -3.79 -29.61
N ARG A 424 -24.76 -2.61 -29.66
CA ARG A 424 -24.01 -1.35 -29.52
C ARG A 424 -24.92 -0.20 -29.05
N VAL A 425 -24.31 0.78 -28.38
CA VAL A 425 -24.93 2.07 -28.09
C VAL A 425 -24.28 3.09 -28.98
N THR A 426 -25.07 3.90 -29.70
CA THR A 426 -24.57 4.92 -30.58
C THR A 426 -25.08 6.31 -30.19
N MET A 427 -24.28 7.33 -30.42
CA MET A 427 -24.65 8.75 -30.33
C MET A 427 -24.50 9.41 -31.71
N ASP A 428 -25.61 9.90 -32.29
CA ASP A 428 -25.66 10.42 -33.66
C ASP A 428 -25.09 9.43 -34.71
N GLY A 429 -25.30 8.12 -34.52
CA GLY A 429 -24.79 7.04 -35.37
C GLY A 429 -23.36 6.61 -35.14
N ILE A 430 -22.61 7.25 -34.23
CA ILE A 430 -21.24 6.87 -33.87
C ILE A 430 -21.32 5.94 -32.66
N ASP A 431 -20.67 4.78 -32.74
CA ASP A 431 -20.57 3.84 -31.59
C ASP A 431 -19.82 4.49 -30.44
N LEU A 432 -20.33 4.38 -29.21
CA LEU A 432 -19.66 4.92 -28.03
C LEU A 432 -18.25 4.35 -27.82
N ARG A 433 -17.97 3.16 -28.34
CA ARG A 433 -16.65 2.50 -28.27
C ARG A 433 -15.58 3.21 -29.11
N ASP A 434 -16.01 3.95 -30.14
CA ASP A 434 -15.12 4.71 -31.03
C ASP A 434 -14.87 6.15 -30.52
N LEU A 435 -15.65 6.61 -29.54
CA LEU A 435 -15.54 7.95 -28.96
C LEU A 435 -14.49 7.98 -27.81
N ASP A 436 -13.81 9.13 -27.66
CA ASP A 436 -13.01 9.39 -26.46
C ASP A 436 -13.89 9.46 -25.22
N VAL A 437 -13.59 8.60 -24.25
CA VAL A 437 -14.41 8.45 -23.02
C VAL A 437 -14.48 9.75 -22.21
N THR A 438 -13.41 10.53 -22.18
CA THR A 438 -13.38 11.79 -21.45
C THR A 438 -14.31 12.82 -22.09
N SER A 439 -14.23 12.97 -23.42
CA SER A 439 -15.10 13.88 -24.15
C SER A 439 -16.57 13.44 -24.12
N LEU A 440 -16.84 12.12 -24.19
CA LEU A 440 -18.17 11.53 -24.02
C LEU A 440 -18.77 11.87 -22.65
N ARG A 441 -18.04 11.60 -21.57
CA ARG A 441 -18.50 11.88 -20.20
C ARG A 441 -18.61 13.37 -19.88
N ASN A 442 -17.89 14.22 -20.61
CA ASN A 442 -18.07 15.68 -20.51
C ASN A 442 -19.41 16.15 -21.05
N GLN A 443 -20.04 15.39 -21.96
CA GLN A 443 -21.41 15.68 -22.45
C GLN A 443 -22.50 15.18 -21.50
N MET A 444 -22.12 14.44 -20.40
CA MET A 444 -23.07 13.76 -19.52
C MET A 444 -23.07 14.36 -18.12
N GLY A 445 -24.25 14.55 -17.56
CA GLY A 445 -24.47 14.83 -16.14
C GLY A 445 -25.08 13.61 -15.45
N LEU A 446 -24.49 13.18 -14.35
CA LEU A 446 -24.95 12.03 -13.58
C LEU A 446 -25.45 12.50 -12.21
N VAL A 447 -26.69 12.13 -11.87
CA VAL A 447 -27.26 12.26 -10.52
C VAL A 447 -27.64 10.86 -10.05
N THR A 448 -26.97 10.37 -9.02
CA THR A 448 -27.14 9.02 -8.49
C THR A 448 -28.16 9.00 -7.35
N GLN A 449 -28.73 7.83 -7.05
CA GLN A 449 -29.66 7.60 -5.96
C GLN A 449 -29.09 8.07 -4.61
N GLU A 450 -27.86 7.69 -4.30
CA GLU A 450 -27.10 8.22 -3.17
C GLU A 450 -26.19 9.35 -3.66
N ALA A 451 -26.39 10.55 -3.11
CA ALA A 451 -25.53 11.70 -3.42
C ALA A 451 -24.16 11.52 -2.77
N LEU A 452 -23.18 11.03 -3.55
CA LEU A 452 -21.80 10.88 -3.11
C LEU A 452 -21.10 12.24 -3.12
N LEU A 453 -20.72 12.72 -1.94
CA LEU A 453 -19.97 13.95 -1.74
C LEU A 453 -18.60 13.63 -1.13
N PHE A 454 -17.62 14.45 -1.46
CA PHE A 454 -16.24 14.30 -0.97
C PHE A 454 -16.00 15.19 0.24
N ASN A 455 -15.09 14.79 1.10
CA ASN A 455 -14.68 15.58 2.28
C ASN A 455 -13.86 16.80 1.84
N ASP A 456 -14.58 17.78 1.31
CA ASP A 456 -14.02 19.02 0.78
C ASP A 456 -15.04 20.16 0.99
N THR A 457 -14.79 21.34 0.41
CA THR A 457 -15.70 22.48 0.46
C THR A 457 -16.96 22.25 -0.40
N VAL A 458 -18.01 23.02 -0.18
CA VAL A 458 -19.21 23.05 -1.02
C VAL A 458 -18.82 23.39 -2.46
N ALA A 459 -17.99 24.42 -2.67
CA ALA A 459 -17.52 24.85 -3.99
C ALA A 459 -16.80 23.72 -4.72
N ALA A 460 -15.85 23.03 -4.06
CA ALA A 460 -15.11 21.90 -4.65
C ALA A 460 -16.03 20.72 -5.01
N ASN A 461 -17.07 20.47 -4.22
CA ASN A 461 -18.05 19.44 -4.52
C ASN A 461 -18.96 19.79 -5.70
N ILE A 462 -19.34 21.03 -5.87
CA ILE A 462 -20.12 21.49 -7.04
C ILE A 462 -19.24 21.47 -8.30
N ALA A 463 -18.03 22.03 -8.23
CA ALA A 463 -17.10 22.13 -9.36
C ALA A 463 -16.19 20.89 -9.51
N LEU A 464 -16.66 19.72 -9.15
CA LEU A 464 -15.89 18.48 -9.17
C LEU A 464 -15.20 18.23 -10.52
N GLY A 465 -13.87 18.03 -10.49
CA GLY A 465 -13.03 17.86 -11.68
C GLY A 465 -12.28 19.13 -12.12
N LYS A 466 -12.50 20.27 -11.50
CA LYS A 466 -11.65 21.46 -11.66
C LYS A 466 -10.47 21.37 -10.68
N THR A 467 -9.26 21.66 -11.19
CA THR A 467 -8.03 21.44 -10.43
C THR A 467 -7.73 22.57 -9.44
N ASN A 468 -8.14 23.80 -9.75
CA ASN A 468 -7.88 24.97 -8.92
C ASN A 468 -9.20 25.57 -8.44
N VAL A 469 -9.40 25.57 -7.13
CA VAL A 469 -10.59 26.19 -6.50
C VAL A 469 -10.55 27.74 -6.67
N GLU A 470 -9.35 28.32 -6.78
CA GLU A 470 -9.15 29.77 -6.99
C GLU A 470 -9.63 30.26 -8.37
N ASP A 471 -9.74 29.37 -9.37
CA ASP A 471 -10.20 29.69 -10.72
C ASP A 471 -11.72 29.50 -10.88
N LEU A 472 -12.47 29.25 -9.81
CA LEU A 472 -13.90 29.01 -9.88
C LEU A 472 -14.69 30.32 -10.04
N ASP A 473 -15.58 30.35 -11.03
CA ASP A 473 -16.51 31.45 -11.20
C ASP A 473 -17.60 31.42 -10.10
N VAL A 474 -17.43 32.29 -9.12
CA VAL A 474 -18.37 32.44 -7.99
C VAL A 474 -19.78 32.77 -8.48
N THR A 475 -19.91 33.51 -9.60
CA THR A 475 -21.20 33.84 -10.19
C THR A 475 -21.90 32.62 -10.73
N GLN A 476 -21.15 31.74 -11.42
CA GLN A 476 -21.66 30.47 -11.91
C GLN A 476 -22.02 29.54 -10.74
N LEU A 477 -21.19 29.46 -9.69
CA LEU A 477 -21.48 28.67 -8.49
C LEU A 477 -22.79 29.10 -7.81
N ARG A 478 -23.02 30.41 -7.66
CA ARG A 478 -24.27 30.95 -7.11
C ARG A 478 -25.47 30.64 -7.99
N SER A 479 -25.37 30.84 -9.29
CA SER A 479 -26.44 30.55 -10.24
C SER A 479 -26.86 29.08 -10.19
N VAL A 480 -25.93 28.15 -10.21
CA VAL A 480 -26.26 26.71 -10.15
C VAL A 480 -26.77 26.27 -8.76
N ALA A 481 -26.29 26.89 -7.70
CA ALA A 481 -26.78 26.62 -6.35
C ALA A 481 -28.23 27.11 -6.18
N GLU A 482 -28.57 28.26 -6.77
CA GLU A 482 -29.93 28.77 -6.79
C GLU A 482 -30.85 27.88 -7.64
N ALA A 483 -30.40 27.48 -8.82
CA ALA A 483 -31.15 26.57 -9.70
C ALA A 483 -31.40 25.20 -9.03
N ALA A 484 -30.48 24.73 -8.21
CA ALA A 484 -30.60 23.52 -7.42
C ALA A 484 -31.33 23.68 -6.08
N ASN A 485 -31.89 24.84 -5.77
CA ASN A 485 -32.49 25.20 -4.49
C ASN A 485 -31.51 24.98 -3.29
N ALA A 486 -30.20 25.20 -3.51
CA ALA A 486 -29.16 24.94 -2.51
C ALA A 486 -28.68 26.22 -1.80
N SER A 487 -28.89 27.42 -2.40
CA SER A 487 -28.36 28.67 -1.86
C SER A 487 -28.77 28.94 -0.42
N GLU A 488 -30.02 28.69 -0.05
CA GLU A 488 -30.54 28.97 1.29
C GLU A 488 -29.74 28.28 2.41
N PHE A 489 -29.41 27.00 2.26
CA PHE A 489 -28.64 26.31 3.28
C PHE A 489 -27.14 26.59 3.19
N ILE A 490 -26.61 26.88 1.98
CA ILE A 490 -25.21 27.26 1.80
C ILE A 490 -24.95 28.61 2.49
N ASP A 491 -25.83 29.59 2.30
CA ASP A 491 -25.72 30.94 2.90
C ASP A 491 -25.86 30.91 4.44
N ARG A 492 -26.47 29.86 5.01
CA ARG A 492 -26.55 29.64 6.47
C ARG A 492 -25.29 28.99 7.06
N MET A 493 -24.39 28.47 6.22
CA MET A 493 -23.12 27.92 6.68
C MET A 493 -22.15 29.05 7.02
N GLU A 494 -21.29 28.82 8.02
CA GLU A 494 -20.34 29.80 8.56
C GLU A 494 -19.46 30.42 7.46
N ASP A 495 -18.92 29.56 6.53
CA ASP A 495 -18.05 29.98 5.43
C ASP A 495 -18.73 29.88 4.05
N GLY A 496 -20.07 29.71 3.98
CA GLY A 496 -20.80 29.61 2.72
C GLY A 496 -20.26 28.53 1.79
N PHE A 497 -19.84 28.89 0.58
CA PHE A 497 -19.27 27.96 -0.41
C PHE A 497 -17.93 27.33 0.03
N GLU A 498 -17.18 27.97 0.91
CA GLU A 498 -15.91 27.44 1.44
C GLU A 498 -16.12 26.52 2.65
N SER A 499 -17.34 26.33 3.11
CA SER A 499 -17.65 25.44 4.23
C SER A 499 -17.33 23.99 3.90
N ARG A 500 -16.58 23.31 4.76
CA ARG A 500 -16.27 21.89 4.66
C ARG A 500 -17.44 21.03 5.15
N ILE A 501 -17.88 20.11 4.30
CA ILE A 501 -19.08 19.29 4.52
C ILE A 501 -18.84 17.97 5.26
N GLY A 502 -17.58 17.63 5.54
CA GLY A 502 -17.20 16.38 6.23
C GLY A 502 -17.25 15.13 5.33
N ASP A 503 -16.90 13.98 5.90
CA ASP A 503 -16.86 12.71 5.17
C ASP A 503 -18.24 12.34 4.62
N GLY A 504 -18.33 12.07 3.31
CA GLY A 504 -19.57 11.75 2.64
C GLY A 504 -20.67 12.81 2.76
N GLY A 505 -20.33 14.05 3.12
CA GLY A 505 -21.31 15.11 3.42
C GLY A 505 -22.06 14.91 4.73
N GLY A 506 -21.40 14.30 5.74
CA GLY A 506 -22.01 13.92 7.03
C GLY A 506 -22.62 15.08 7.83
N LYS A 507 -22.25 16.34 7.52
CA LYS A 507 -22.84 17.54 8.14
C LYS A 507 -24.15 17.98 7.47
N LEU A 508 -24.55 17.35 6.35
CA LEU A 508 -25.71 17.72 5.54
C LEU A 508 -26.85 16.73 5.68
N SER A 509 -28.08 17.22 5.57
CA SER A 509 -29.26 16.34 5.44
C SER A 509 -29.25 15.61 4.09
N GLY A 510 -30.04 14.52 3.96
CA GLY A 510 -30.19 13.80 2.70
C GLY A 510 -30.58 14.69 1.53
N GLY A 511 -31.57 15.56 1.73
CA GLY A 511 -32.04 16.51 0.73
C GLY A 511 -31.00 17.58 0.37
N GLN A 512 -30.19 18.04 1.33
CA GLN A 512 -29.10 18.97 1.06
C GLN A 512 -27.99 18.30 0.22
N ARG A 513 -27.61 17.05 0.55
CA ARG A 513 -26.64 16.28 -0.26
C ARG A 513 -27.13 16.14 -1.70
N GLN A 514 -28.40 15.78 -1.89
CA GLN A 514 -29.00 15.59 -3.20
C GLN A 514 -28.99 16.89 -4.01
N ARG A 515 -29.37 18.03 -3.40
CA ARG A 515 -29.32 19.35 -4.06
C ARG A 515 -27.91 19.76 -4.46
N LEU A 516 -26.88 19.44 -3.68
CA LEU A 516 -25.48 19.64 -4.11
C LEU A 516 -25.09 18.73 -5.28
N SER A 517 -25.57 17.49 -5.32
CA SER A 517 -25.35 16.59 -6.47
C SER A 517 -26.00 17.12 -7.74
N ILE A 518 -27.19 17.71 -7.64
CA ILE A 518 -27.88 18.39 -8.75
C ILE A 518 -27.12 19.65 -9.16
N ALA A 519 -26.64 20.49 -8.22
CA ALA A 519 -25.83 21.66 -8.50
C ALA A 519 -24.53 21.28 -9.25
N ARG A 520 -23.89 20.16 -8.89
CA ARG A 520 -22.74 19.58 -9.60
C ARG A 520 -23.07 19.25 -11.06
N ALA A 521 -24.22 18.64 -11.30
CA ALA A 521 -24.67 18.32 -12.66
C ALA A 521 -24.98 19.62 -13.46
N LEU A 522 -25.62 20.59 -12.84
CA LEU A 522 -25.90 21.92 -13.46
C LEU A 522 -24.61 22.67 -13.79
N TYR A 523 -23.61 22.66 -12.89
CA TYR A 523 -22.35 23.36 -13.10
C TYR A 523 -21.59 22.86 -14.33
N ARG A 524 -21.77 21.60 -14.68
CA ARG A 524 -21.13 20.96 -15.84
C ARG A 524 -21.85 21.29 -17.14
N ASP A 525 -23.11 21.74 -17.08
CA ASP A 525 -24.00 22.08 -18.23
C ASP A 525 -24.03 20.98 -19.33
N PRO A 526 -24.40 19.75 -19.00
CA PRO A 526 -24.34 18.61 -19.91
C PRO A 526 -25.49 18.62 -20.90
N GLY A 527 -25.23 18.13 -22.14
CA GLY A 527 -26.27 17.90 -23.14
C GLY A 527 -27.14 16.68 -22.86
N VAL A 528 -26.63 15.68 -22.10
CA VAL A 528 -27.29 14.41 -21.76
C VAL A 528 -27.29 14.22 -20.23
N LEU A 529 -28.44 13.87 -19.68
CA LEU A 529 -28.62 13.60 -18.24
C LEU A 529 -28.91 12.15 -17.99
N LEU A 530 -28.27 11.63 -16.95
CA LEU A 530 -28.53 10.31 -16.36
C LEU A 530 -28.99 10.54 -14.92
N LEU A 531 -30.26 10.25 -14.65
CA LEU A 531 -30.86 10.42 -13.34
C LEU A 531 -31.28 9.08 -12.76
N ASP A 532 -30.75 8.71 -11.60
CA ASP A 532 -31.10 7.48 -10.89
C ASP A 532 -31.77 7.87 -9.57
N GLU A 533 -33.08 7.65 -9.45
CA GLU A 533 -33.94 7.80 -8.27
C GLU A 533 -33.52 8.86 -7.22
N ALA A 534 -33.43 10.11 -7.63
CA ALA A 534 -32.85 11.18 -6.82
C ALA A 534 -33.68 11.60 -5.55
N THR A 535 -34.80 10.95 -5.21
CA THR A 535 -35.73 11.42 -4.17
C THR A 535 -36.13 10.36 -3.12
N SER A 536 -35.57 9.15 -3.16
CA SER A 536 -35.84 8.12 -2.15
C SER A 536 -35.33 8.52 -0.77
N ALA A 537 -36.14 8.31 0.27
CA ALA A 537 -35.81 8.56 1.69
C ALA A 537 -35.67 10.05 2.11
N LEU A 538 -36.33 11.00 1.43
CA LEU A 538 -36.42 12.40 1.82
C LEU A 538 -37.73 12.72 2.54
N ASP A 539 -37.68 13.72 3.43
CA ASP A 539 -38.89 14.36 3.97
C ASP A 539 -39.64 15.14 2.89
N THR A 540 -40.93 15.36 3.06
CA THR A 540 -41.82 15.93 2.04
C THR A 540 -41.37 17.30 1.54
N GLU A 541 -40.84 18.18 2.41
CA GLU A 541 -40.36 19.51 2.03
C GLU A 541 -39.08 19.42 1.20
N SER A 542 -38.11 18.65 1.66
CA SER A 542 -36.86 18.39 0.93
C SER A 542 -37.13 17.73 -0.43
N GLU A 543 -38.10 16.83 -0.50
CA GLU A 543 -38.50 16.17 -1.75
C GLU A 543 -39.03 17.17 -2.77
N GLN A 544 -39.92 18.11 -2.37
CA GLN A 544 -40.42 19.13 -3.28
C GLN A 544 -39.31 20.01 -3.85
N LEU A 545 -38.36 20.45 -3.02
CA LEU A 545 -37.23 21.24 -3.43
C LEU A 545 -36.30 20.50 -4.40
N VAL A 546 -36.03 19.21 -4.12
CA VAL A 546 -35.22 18.34 -5.00
C VAL A 546 -35.94 18.12 -6.33
N GLN A 547 -37.26 17.85 -6.32
CA GLN A 547 -38.04 17.67 -7.56
C GLN A 547 -38.06 18.90 -8.43
N GLN A 548 -38.19 20.10 -7.84
CA GLN A 548 -38.09 21.36 -8.57
C GLN A 548 -36.70 21.54 -9.21
N ALA A 549 -35.65 21.20 -8.48
CA ALA A 549 -34.30 21.28 -8.99
C ALA A 549 -34.05 20.26 -10.14
N ILE A 550 -34.60 19.05 -10.06
CA ILE A 550 -34.55 18.04 -11.12
C ILE A 550 -35.29 18.54 -12.36
N ASN A 551 -36.49 19.12 -12.22
CA ASN A 551 -37.26 19.64 -13.36
C ASN A 551 -36.48 20.74 -14.07
N ARG A 552 -35.87 21.69 -13.34
CA ARG A 552 -35.01 22.73 -13.93
C ARG A 552 -33.76 22.12 -14.59
N LEU A 553 -33.19 21.08 -14.00
CA LEU A 553 -32.04 20.39 -14.59
C LEU A 553 -32.40 19.69 -15.90
N MET A 554 -33.60 19.11 -16.04
CA MET A 554 -34.06 18.43 -17.26
C MET A 554 -34.49 19.38 -18.36
N ASP A 555 -34.83 20.61 -18.05
CA ASP A 555 -35.37 21.57 -19.02
C ASP A 555 -34.41 21.81 -20.18
N GLY A 556 -34.89 21.56 -21.43
CA GLY A 556 -34.12 21.69 -22.65
C GLY A 556 -33.01 20.65 -22.88
N ARG A 557 -32.87 19.62 -22.04
CA ARG A 557 -31.83 18.60 -22.14
C ARG A 557 -32.40 17.21 -22.49
N THR A 558 -31.54 16.35 -23.04
CA THR A 558 -31.87 14.95 -23.28
C THR A 558 -31.65 14.17 -21.99
N ALA A 559 -32.65 13.41 -21.52
CA ALA A 559 -32.56 12.73 -20.23
C ALA A 559 -32.96 11.25 -20.31
N LEU A 560 -32.16 10.40 -19.68
CA LEU A 560 -32.50 9.02 -19.33
C LEU A 560 -32.70 8.96 -17.83
N VAL A 561 -33.93 8.63 -17.39
CA VAL A 561 -34.33 8.67 -16.00
C VAL A 561 -34.72 7.29 -15.52
N ILE A 562 -34.07 6.77 -14.49
CA ILE A 562 -34.53 5.57 -13.78
C ILE A 562 -35.58 6.05 -12.77
N ALA A 563 -36.84 5.78 -13.07
CA ALA A 563 -37.93 6.36 -12.32
C ALA A 563 -38.54 5.35 -11.35
N HIS A 564 -38.57 5.73 -10.09
CA HIS A 564 -39.29 5.01 -9.02
C HIS A 564 -40.48 5.82 -8.47
N ARG A 565 -40.72 7.06 -8.97
CA ARG A 565 -41.84 7.89 -8.56
C ARG A 565 -42.69 8.33 -9.72
N LEU A 566 -44.00 8.30 -9.48
CA LEU A 566 -45.01 8.63 -10.48
C LEU A 566 -44.90 10.09 -11.00
N SER A 567 -44.48 11.01 -10.13
CA SER A 567 -44.26 12.43 -10.51
C SER A 567 -43.23 12.59 -11.61
N THR A 568 -42.14 11.83 -11.55
CA THR A 568 -41.06 11.85 -12.56
C THR A 568 -41.52 11.16 -13.85
N ILE A 569 -42.25 10.03 -13.71
CA ILE A 569 -42.72 9.23 -14.86
C ILE A 569 -43.74 10.00 -15.70
N ARG A 570 -44.64 10.76 -15.08
CA ARG A 570 -45.69 11.50 -15.78
C ARG A 570 -45.17 12.58 -16.73
N HIS A 571 -44.01 13.14 -16.44
CA HIS A 571 -43.38 14.19 -17.24
C HIS A 571 -42.46 13.64 -18.35
N ALA A 572 -42.24 12.32 -18.39
CA ALA A 572 -41.43 11.71 -19.44
C ALA A 572 -42.16 11.69 -20.78
N SER A 573 -41.43 12.07 -21.84
CA SER A 573 -41.95 12.01 -23.22
C SER A 573 -42.19 10.58 -23.68
N LYS A 574 -41.39 9.65 -23.18
CA LYS A 574 -41.43 8.20 -23.45
C LYS A 574 -41.15 7.41 -22.21
N ILE A 575 -41.84 6.32 -22.02
CA ILE A 575 -41.66 5.37 -20.93
C ILE A 575 -41.30 4.01 -21.53
N ILE A 576 -40.24 3.38 -21.01
CA ILE A 576 -39.82 2.04 -21.36
C ILE A 576 -39.96 1.18 -20.13
N VAL A 577 -40.78 0.16 -20.21
CA VAL A 577 -41.01 -0.81 -19.13
C VAL A 577 -40.12 -2.03 -19.36
N LEU A 578 -39.22 -2.28 -18.41
CA LEU A 578 -38.28 -3.40 -18.45
C LEU A 578 -38.79 -4.54 -17.55
N ASP A 579 -38.77 -5.75 -18.06
CA ASP A 579 -39.02 -6.97 -17.28
C ASP A 579 -38.07 -8.10 -17.73
N GLY A 580 -37.37 -8.74 -16.77
CA GLY A 580 -36.42 -9.81 -17.04
C GLY A 580 -35.36 -9.48 -18.08
N GLY A 581 -34.88 -8.23 -18.10
CA GLY A 581 -33.84 -7.77 -19.03
C GLY A 581 -34.31 -7.49 -20.45
N ARG A 582 -35.62 -7.37 -20.69
CA ARG A 582 -36.23 -7.08 -22.00
C ARG A 582 -37.21 -5.92 -21.89
N ILE A 583 -37.51 -5.26 -23.02
CA ILE A 583 -38.57 -4.27 -23.09
C ILE A 583 -39.91 -5.05 -23.15
N ALA A 584 -40.72 -4.85 -22.11
CA ALA A 584 -42.06 -5.40 -22.02
C ALA A 584 -43.11 -4.49 -22.68
N GLU A 585 -43.00 -3.17 -22.42
CA GLU A 585 -43.94 -2.18 -22.93
C GLU A 585 -43.15 -0.85 -23.24
N GLU A 586 -43.64 -0.11 -24.22
CA GLU A 586 -43.11 1.22 -24.60
C GLU A 586 -44.27 2.15 -24.96
N GLY A 587 -44.29 3.37 -24.45
CA GLY A 587 -45.32 4.34 -24.72
C GLY A 587 -45.27 5.59 -23.86
N THR A 588 -46.35 6.34 -23.83
CA THR A 588 -46.59 7.47 -22.92
C THR A 588 -47.36 7.03 -21.70
N HIS A 589 -47.38 7.84 -20.64
CA HIS A 589 -48.16 7.54 -19.42
C HIS A 589 -49.60 7.13 -19.73
N ASP A 590 -50.29 7.96 -20.53
CA ASP A 590 -51.72 7.71 -20.83
C ASP A 590 -51.93 6.45 -21.67
N SER A 591 -51.09 6.21 -22.68
CA SER A 591 -51.19 5.02 -23.53
C SER A 591 -50.94 3.72 -22.73
N LEU A 592 -49.96 3.72 -21.85
CA LEU A 592 -49.61 2.56 -21.04
C LEU A 592 -50.63 2.30 -19.90
N MET A 593 -51.23 3.35 -19.34
CA MET A 593 -52.33 3.21 -18.38
C MET A 593 -53.59 2.63 -19.06
N ALA A 594 -53.87 2.99 -20.33
CA ALA A 594 -54.98 2.46 -21.09
C ALA A 594 -54.77 1.00 -21.54
N ALA A 595 -53.52 0.56 -21.73
CA ALA A 595 -53.16 -0.81 -22.14
C ALA A 595 -53.37 -1.86 -21.05
N ASP A 596 -53.56 -1.45 -19.79
CA ASP A 596 -53.82 -2.31 -18.63
C ASP A 596 -52.75 -3.40 -18.40
N GLY A 597 -51.51 -3.10 -18.73
CA GLY A 597 -50.37 -4.01 -18.71
C GLY A 597 -49.54 -3.99 -17.43
N LEU A 598 -48.24 -4.31 -17.55
CA LEU A 598 -47.29 -4.32 -16.46
C LEU A 598 -47.12 -2.91 -15.88
N TYR A 599 -47.07 -1.87 -16.74
CA TYR A 599 -46.93 -0.48 -16.33
C TYR A 599 -48.02 -0.06 -15.34
N LYS A 600 -49.30 -0.32 -15.69
CA LYS A 600 -50.44 0.05 -14.85
C LYS A 600 -50.36 -0.67 -13.48
N ARG A 601 -50.00 -1.95 -13.47
CA ARG A 601 -49.80 -2.69 -12.21
C ARG A 601 -48.73 -2.08 -11.31
N LEU A 602 -47.63 -1.61 -11.91
CA LEU A 602 -46.55 -0.95 -11.17
C LEU A 602 -47.00 0.41 -10.61
N VAL A 603 -47.77 1.19 -11.38
CA VAL A 603 -48.34 2.47 -10.96
C VAL A 603 -49.38 2.28 -9.85
N ASP A 604 -50.27 1.29 -9.98
CA ASP A 604 -51.28 1.00 -8.97
C ASP A 604 -50.68 0.55 -7.64
N MET A 605 -49.60 -0.25 -7.66
CA MET A 605 -48.84 -0.59 -6.45
C MET A 605 -48.19 0.62 -5.76
N GLN A 606 -47.76 1.65 -6.53
CA GLN A 606 -47.20 2.88 -5.96
C GLN A 606 -48.26 3.82 -5.37
N ASN A 607 -49.49 3.79 -5.87
CA ASN A 607 -50.61 4.62 -5.37
C ASN A 607 -51.23 4.09 -4.07
N VAL A 608 -50.90 2.88 -3.66
CA VAL A 608 -51.41 2.23 -2.41
C VAL A 608 -50.53 2.60 -1.20
N HIS A 609 -49.39 3.23 -1.42
CA HIS A 609 -48.50 3.75 -0.39
C HIS A 609 -48.47 5.28 -0.44
#